data_e2fc407fc35671e6d0393c174dc3b97f
#
_entry.id   e2fc407fc35671e6d0393c174dc3b97f
#
_cell.length_a   1.000
_cell.length_b   1.000
_cell.length_c   1.000
_cell.angle_alpha   90.00
_cell.angle_beta   90.00
_cell.angle_gamma   90.00
#
_symmetry.space_group_name_H-M   'P 1'
#
loop_
_entity.id
_entity.type
_entity.pdbx_description
1 polymer ?
#
loop_
_entity_poly.entity_id
_entity_poly.type
_entity_poly.pdbx_seq_one_letter_code
_entity_poly.pdbx_strand_id
1 'polypeptide(L)'
;MIGRTIHELQAGDVAERVHQVTPDDVAEFVEAVGDHNPIHSDAAYAATTSFKEPIAPGVYTAGLISAVIGTQLPGPGAIYLSQSLRFTKPVKLGDTITARVTLVEVIRERNRIRLLTVCVNQRGEEVLAGEAWVMPSRESVVYERRAPEPAAVALALQSWVWAARAMTLWATFGLAMLNASTPRRS
;
A
#
# COMPACT_ATOMS: atom_id res chain seq x y z
N MET A 1 10.39 11.30 -8.39
CA MET A 1 10.73 11.21 -6.94
C MET A 1 12.24 11.21 -6.84
N ILE A 2 12.78 11.90 -5.85
CA ILE A 2 14.24 11.99 -5.64
C ILE A 2 14.57 11.41 -4.27
N GLY A 3 15.47 10.43 -4.23
CA GLY A 3 15.99 9.86 -3.00
C GLY A 3 17.29 10.58 -2.61
N ARG A 4 17.32 11.12 -1.41
CA ARG A 4 18.42 11.93 -0.87
C ARG A 4 19.42 11.07 -0.12
N THR A 5 20.70 11.36 -0.31
CA THR A 5 21.78 10.74 0.47
C THR A 5 21.89 11.38 1.85
N ILE A 6 22.66 10.75 2.75
CA ILE A 6 22.86 11.27 4.12
C ILE A 6 23.53 12.67 4.13
N HIS A 7 24.30 13.01 3.07
CA HIS A 7 24.99 14.28 2.97
C HIS A 7 24.08 15.44 2.57
N GLU A 8 22.94 15.13 1.96
CA GLU A 8 21.91 16.08 1.52
C GLU A 8 20.82 16.30 2.58
N LEU A 9 20.91 15.60 3.72
CA LEU A 9 19.92 15.62 4.79
C LEU A 9 20.43 16.42 5.99
N GLN A 10 19.52 17.21 6.60
CA GLN A 10 19.83 18.00 7.79
C GLN A 10 18.67 17.93 8.80
N ALA A 11 19.00 18.03 10.10
CA ALA A 11 17.99 18.15 11.14
C ALA A 11 17.09 19.37 10.89
N GLY A 12 15.79 19.18 11.04
CA GLY A 12 14.76 20.16 10.70
C GLY A 12 14.12 19.94 9.32
N ASP A 13 14.66 19.07 8.47
CA ASP A 13 13.97 18.67 7.22
C ASP A 13 12.61 18.04 7.55
N VAL A 14 11.57 18.44 6.82
CA VAL A 14 10.20 17.98 7.01
C VAL A 14 9.61 17.55 5.66
N ALA A 15 8.83 16.48 5.70
CA ALA A 15 7.95 16.12 4.59
C ALA A 15 6.60 15.65 5.13
N GLU A 16 5.56 15.86 4.32
CA GLU A 16 4.22 15.46 4.70
C GLU A 16 3.37 15.03 3.49
N ARG A 17 2.37 14.23 3.78
CA ARG A 17 1.37 13.80 2.81
C ARG A 17 -0.02 13.85 3.44
N VAL A 18 -0.95 14.40 2.70
CA VAL A 18 -2.38 14.38 3.05
C VAL A 18 -3.06 13.24 2.30
N HIS A 19 -3.89 12.48 3.00
CA HIS A 19 -4.65 11.37 2.43
C HIS A 19 -6.02 11.26 3.09
N GLN A 20 -7.08 11.16 2.29
CA GLN A 20 -8.42 10.86 2.78
C GLN A 20 -8.58 9.34 2.87
N VAL A 21 -8.95 8.84 4.04
CA VAL A 21 -9.15 7.40 4.29
C VAL A 21 -10.49 6.97 3.72
N THR A 22 -10.48 6.27 2.61
CA THR A 22 -11.70 5.78 1.96
C THR A 22 -12.09 4.37 2.45
N PRO A 23 -13.35 3.96 2.29
CA PRO A 23 -13.76 2.57 2.52
C PRO A 23 -12.96 1.57 1.66
N ASP A 24 -12.66 1.93 0.42
CA ASP A 24 -11.91 1.07 -0.51
C ASP A 24 -10.46 0.88 -0.05
N ASP A 25 -9.79 1.93 0.43
CA ASP A 25 -8.44 1.83 1.00
C ASP A 25 -8.39 0.83 2.15
N VAL A 26 -9.39 0.89 3.06
CA VAL A 26 -9.45 -0.01 4.22
C VAL A 26 -9.75 -1.44 3.77
N ALA A 27 -10.67 -1.63 2.83
CA ALA A 27 -11.00 -2.95 2.29
C ALA A 27 -9.79 -3.59 1.61
N GLU A 28 -9.09 -2.86 0.74
CA GLU A 28 -7.88 -3.34 0.06
C GLU A 28 -6.78 -3.71 1.07
N PHE A 29 -6.59 -2.88 2.10
CA PHE A 29 -5.59 -3.15 3.14
C PHE A 29 -5.93 -4.39 3.95
N VAL A 30 -7.19 -4.54 4.39
CA VAL A 30 -7.68 -5.70 5.16
C VAL A 30 -7.47 -6.98 4.37
N GLU A 31 -7.84 -7.00 3.08
CA GLU A 31 -7.63 -8.15 2.21
C GLU A 31 -6.13 -8.46 2.02
N ALA A 32 -5.31 -7.43 1.81
CA ALA A 32 -3.87 -7.60 1.55
C ALA A 32 -3.11 -8.21 2.75
N VAL A 33 -3.53 -7.89 3.99
CA VAL A 33 -2.84 -8.35 5.22
C VAL A 33 -3.59 -9.45 5.96
N GLY A 34 -4.85 -9.76 5.58
CA GLY A 34 -5.70 -10.76 6.23
C GLY A 34 -6.28 -10.31 7.59
N ASP A 35 -6.33 -9.00 7.88
CA ASP A 35 -6.92 -8.47 9.11
C ASP A 35 -8.44 -8.33 9.00
N HIS A 36 -9.14 -9.46 9.00
CA HIS A 36 -10.60 -9.51 8.88
C HIS A 36 -11.33 -9.23 10.22
N ASN A 37 -10.74 -8.41 11.10
CA ASN A 37 -11.42 -7.96 12.31
C ASN A 37 -12.69 -7.16 11.93
N PRO A 38 -13.89 -7.59 12.35
CA PRO A 38 -15.15 -6.98 11.90
C PRO A 38 -15.30 -5.51 12.27
N ILE A 39 -14.48 -4.98 13.19
CA ILE A 39 -14.49 -3.57 13.53
C ILE A 39 -14.09 -2.66 12.37
N HIS A 40 -13.42 -3.20 11.35
CA HIS A 40 -12.94 -2.43 10.20
C HIS A 40 -13.94 -2.41 9.04
N SER A 41 -14.82 -3.41 8.94
CA SER A 41 -15.68 -3.63 7.76
C SER A 41 -17.16 -3.85 8.06
N ASP A 42 -17.52 -4.29 9.26
CA ASP A 42 -18.91 -4.57 9.63
C ASP A 42 -19.50 -3.44 10.46
N ALA A 43 -20.34 -2.62 9.83
CA ALA A 43 -20.99 -1.48 10.47
C ALA A 43 -21.93 -1.89 11.61
N ALA A 44 -22.62 -3.04 11.49
CA ALA A 44 -23.52 -3.52 12.54
C ALA A 44 -22.72 -3.95 13.78
N TYR A 45 -21.61 -4.65 13.58
CA TYR A 45 -20.71 -5.00 14.67
C TYR A 45 -20.07 -3.74 15.29
N ALA A 46 -19.52 -2.84 14.47
CA ALA A 46 -18.86 -1.64 14.93
C ALA A 46 -19.78 -0.73 15.76
N ALA A 47 -21.09 -0.67 15.43
CA ALA A 47 -22.10 0.05 16.18
C ALA A 47 -22.27 -0.47 17.63
N THR A 48 -21.96 -1.72 17.90
CA THR A 48 -22.00 -2.31 19.24
C THR A 48 -20.78 -1.95 20.10
N THR A 49 -19.68 -1.53 19.45
CA THR A 49 -18.42 -1.18 20.12
C THR A 49 -18.44 0.26 20.67
N SER A 50 -17.38 0.63 21.41
CA SER A 50 -17.17 2.01 21.89
C SER A 50 -16.97 3.01 20.76
N PHE A 51 -16.55 2.55 19.57
CA PHE A 51 -16.28 3.41 18.41
C PHE A 51 -17.55 3.80 17.64
N LYS A 52 -18.64 3.01 17.74
CA LYS A 52 -19.97 3.23 17.13
C LYS A 52 -20.02 3.17 15.61
N GLU A 53 -18.90 3.09 14.94
CA GLU A 53 -18.75 3.04 13.49
C GLU A 53 -17.43 2.33 13.11
N PRO A 54 -17.26 1.85 11.87
CA PRO A 54 -16.01 1.25 11.44
C PRO A 54 -14.84 2.23 11.54
N ILE A 55 -13.68 1.71 11.93
CA ILE A 55 -12.41 2.45 12.02
C ILE A 55 -11.34 1.77 11.17
N ALA A 56 -10.39 2.55 10.67
CA ALA A 56 -9.25 2.01 9.93
C ALA A 56 -8.33 1.19 10.85
N PRO A 57 -7.67 0.13 10.35
CA PRO A 57 -6.60 -0.54 11.07
C PRO A 57 -5.49 0.46 11.45
N GLY A 58 -4.99 0.38 12.69
CA GLY A 58 -3.94 1.32 13.12
C GLY A 58 -2.69 1.25 12.23
N VAL A 59 -2.31 0.05 11.81
CA VAL A 59 -1.13 -0.18 10.95
C VAL A 59 -1.33 0.39 9.53
N TYR A 60 -2.57 0.48 9.03
CA TYR A 60 -2.87 1.24 7.81
C TYR A 60 -2.41 2.70 7.93
N THR A 61 -2.75 3.36 9.05
CA THR A 61 -2.33 4.75 9.31
C THR A 61 -0.81 4.88 9.38
N ALA A 62 -0.11 3.89 9.95
CA ALA A 62 1.35 3.82 9.95
C ALA A 62 1.92 3.67 8.52
N GLY A 63 1.19 3.02 7.61
CA GLY A 63 1.52 2.92 6.20
C GLY A 63 1.62 4.28 5.50
N LEU A 64 0.83 5.28 5.92
CA LEU A 64 0.93 6.65 5.40
C LEU A 64 2.27 7.30 5.76
N ILE A 65 2.80 7.05 6.97
CA ILE A 65 4.17 7.47 7.36
C ILE A 65 5.20 6.80 6.46
N SER A 66 5.08 5.49 6.26
CA SER A 66 5.99 4.74 5.38
C SER A 66 5.99 5.31 3.95
N ALA A 67 4.84 5.72 3.45
CA ALA A 67 4.73 6.36 2.14
C ALA A 67 5.51 7.69 2.08
N VAL A 68 5.46 8.53 3.13
CA VAL A 68 6.26 9.78 3.19
C VAL A 68 7.75 9.45 3.21
N ILE A 69 8.17 8.50 4.04
CA ILE A 69 9.59 8.10 4.16
C ILE A 69 10.12 7.57 2.82
N GLY A 70 9.39 6.66 2.20
CA GLY A 70 9.83 6.00 0.96
C GLY A 70 9.76 6.85 -0.30
N THR A 71 8.95 7.93 -0.29
CA THR A 71 8.72 8.72 -1.51
C THR A 71 9.21 10.17 -1.44
N GLN A 72 9.45 10.71 -0.21
CA GLN A 72 9.74 12.13 -0.01
C GLN A 72 10.96 12.39 0.90
N LEU A 73 11.02 11.81 2.12
CA LEU A 73 12.08 12.10 3.09
C LEU A 73 12.52 10.83 3.86
N PRO A 74 13.68 10.27 3.55
CA PRO A 74 14.66 10.67 2.55
C PRO A 74 14.27 10.34 1.11
N GLY A 75 13.19 9.57 0.87
CA GLY A 75 12.70 9.23 -0.45
C GLY A 75 13.22 7.89 -1.00
N PRO A 76 13.14 7.67 -2.31
CA PRO A 76 13.52 6.41 -2.95
C PRO A 76 14.91 5.90 -2.56
N GLY A 77 15.02 4.58 -2.35
CA GLY A 77 16.26 3.93 -1.90
C GLY A 77 16.45 3.93 -0.38
N ALA A 78 15.54 4.56 0.38
CA ALA A 78 15.57 4.51 1.84
C ALA A 78 15.18 3.12 2.36
N ILE A 79 15.86 2.66 3.41
CA ILE A 79 15.56 1.41 4.11
C ILE A 79 15.01 1.72 5.50
N TYR A 80 13.82 1.25 5.78
CA TYR A 80 13.19 1.34 7.08
C TYR A 80 13.86 0.34 8.05
N LEU A 81 14.40 0.82 9.16
CA LEU A 81 15.12 -0.02 10.13
C LEU A 81 14.25 -0.36 11.34
N SER A 82 13.55 0.64 11.88
CA SER A 82 12.64 0.44 13.01
C SER A 82 11.63 1.57 13.10
N GLN A 83 10.51 1.29 13.79
CA GLN A 83 9.47 2.26 14.09
C GLN A 83 8.87 1.97 15.46
N SER A 84 8.75 2.98 16.29
CA SER A 84 7.83 2.97 17.43
C SER A 84 6.50 3.60 17.05
N LEU A 85 5.41 3.05 17.54
CA LEU A 85 4.05 3.53 17.24
C LEU A 85 3.25 3.67 18.52
N ARG A 86 2.56 4.79 18.66
CA ARG A 86 1.56 5.02 19.69
C ARG A 86 0.29 5.53 19.01
N PHE A 87 -0.77 4.74 19.05
CA PHE A 87 -2.09 5.09 18.54
C PHE A 87 -2.84 5.84 19.63
N THR A 88 -3.19 7.10 19.38
CA THR A 88 -3.78 8.00 20.37
C THR A 88 -5.27 8.16 20.20
N LYS A 89 -5.76 8.10 18.95
CA LYS A 89 -7.18 8.18 18.60
C LYS A 89 -7.52 7.27 17.43
N PRO A 90 -8.76 6.79 17.33
CA PRO A 90 -9.22 6.04 16.16
C PRO A 90 -9.25 6.93 14.93
N VAL A 91 -8.95 6.33 13.78
CA VAL A 91 -9.13 6.94 12.46
C VAL A 91 -10.39 6.36 11.85
N LYS A 92 -11.33 7.22 11.47
CA LYS A 92 -12.62 6.85 10.89
C LYS A 92 -12.55 6.84 9.36
N LEU A 93 -13.44 6.08 8.74
CA LEU A 93 -13.63 6.17 7.29
C LEU A 93 -14.09 7.58 6.94
N GLY A 94 -13.47 8.18 5.93
CA GLY A 94 -13.69 9.58 5.53
C GLY A 94 -12.79 10.61 6.22
N ASP A 95 -12.07 10.25 7.29
CA ASP A 95 -11.08 11.16 7.90
C ASP A 95 -9.99 11.53 6.89
N THR A 96 -9.53 12.76 6.94
CA THR A 96 -8.38 13.24 6.18
C THR A 96 -7.17 13.28 7.10
N ILE A 97 -6.17 12.45 6.81
CA ILE A 97 -4.98 12.30 7.64
C ILE A 97 -3.80 13.01 6.96
N THR A 98 -3.12 13.86 7.74
CA THR A 98 -1.82 14.41 7.38
C THR A 98 -0.74 13.61 8.09
N ALA A 99 0.01 12.79 7.35
CA ALA A 99 1.19 12.10 7.84
C ALA A 99 2.41 13.00 7.63
N ARG A 100 3.11 13.32 8.72
CA ARG A 100 4.30 14.17 8.72
C ARG A 100 5.48 13.44 9.30
N VAL A 101 6.65 13.59 8.68
CA VAL A 101 7.93 13.17 9.20
C VAL A 101 8.88 14.37 9.35
N THR A 102 9.61 14.41 10.45
CA THR A 102 10.59 15.47 10.74
C THR A 102 11.93 14.83 11.07
N LEU A 103 12.96 15.18 10.33
CA LEU A 103 14.32 14.71 10.59
C LEU A 103 14.89 15.41 11.83
N VAL A 104 15.24 14.63 12.85
CA VAL A 104 15.74 15.16 14.14
C VAL A 104 17.19 14.81 14.40
N GLU A 105 17.71 13.75 13.77
CA GLU A 105 19.09 13.32 14.01
C GLU A 105 19.71 12.70 12.75
N VAL A 106 20.97 13.03 12.50
CA VAL A 106 21.76 12.51 11.35
C VAL A 106 23.04 11.90 11.89
N ILE A 107 23.23 10.59 11.74
CA ILE A 107 24.43 9.85 12.14
C ILE A 107 25.18 9.44 10.86
N ARG A 108 26.06 10.32 10.37
CA ARG A 108 26.75 10.15 9.08
C ARG A 108 27.62 8.90 9.04
N GLU A 109 28.34 8.61 10.13
CA GLU A 109 29.28 7.49 10.24
C GLU A 109 28.58 6.13 10.09
N ARG A 110 27.27 6.08 10.44
CA ARG A 110 26.47 4.87 10.37
C ARG A 110 25.47 4.86 9.21
N ASN A 111 25.44 5.91 8.40
CA ASN A 111 24.42 6.15 7.37
C ASN A 111 22.99 5.96 7.93
N ARG A 112 22.67 6.62 9.05
CA ARG A 112 21.38 6.52 9.72
C ARG A 112 20.81 7.88 10.08
N ILE A 113 19.49 7.97 10.00
CA ILE A 113 18.73 9.13 10.46
C ILE A 113 17.62 8.70 11.39
N ARG A 114 17.23 9.59 12.29
CA ARG A 114 16.06 9.45 13.14
C ARG A 114 15.02 10.49 12.75
N LEU A 115 13.80 10.01 12.57
CA LEU A 115 12.64 10.81 12.19
C LEU A 115 11.61 10.78 13.31
N LEU A 116 11.10 11.93 13.71
CA LEU A 116 9.82 12.00 14.41
C LEU A 116 8.69 11.81 13.38
N THR A 117 7.71 11.02 13.74
CA THR A 117 6.59 10.67 12.87
C THR A 117 5.28 10.96 13.57
N VAL A 118 4.36 11.66 12.89
CA VAL A 118 3.06 11.99 13.44
C VAL A 118 2.00 11.93 12.33
N CYS A 119 0.82 11.43 12.69
CA CYS A 119 -0.38 11.59 11.87
C CYS A 119 -1.40 12.42 12.65
N VAL A 120 -1.96 13.42 11.99
CA VAL A 120 -3.05 14.24 12.53
C VAL A 120 -4.25 14.16 11.60
N ASN A 121 -5.46 14.20 12.17
CA ASN A 121 -6.69 14.25 11.38
C ASN A 121 -7.04 15.68 10.97
N GLN A 122 -8.13 15.87 10.23
CA GLN A 122 -8.62 17.16 9.75
C GLN A 122 -9.03 18.15 10.87
N ARG A 123 -9.17 17.65 12.11
CA ARG A 123 -9.44 18.47 13.30
C ARG A 123 -8.18 18.92 14.02
N GLY A 124 -6.99 18.56 13.49
CA GLY A 124 -5.69 18.81 14.13
C GLY A 124 -5.39 17.88 15.30
N GLU A 125 -6.15 16.81 15.47
CA GLU A 125 -5.94 15.87 16.55
C GLU A 125 -4.88 14.82 16.15
N GLU A 126 -3.90 14.59 17.02
CA GLU A 126 -2.93 13.50 16.84
C GLU A 126 -3.64 12.15 16.96
N VAL A 127 -3.53 11.34 15.92
CA VAL A 127 -4.08 9.97 15.86
C VAL A 127 -3.00 8.91 16.00
N LEU A 128 -1.77 9.25 15.61
CA LEU A 128 -0.60 8.39 15.71
C LEU A 128 0.65 9.24 15.90
N ALA A 129 1.55 8.81 16.79
CA ALA A 129 2.88 9.38 16.94
C ALA A 129 3.92 8.29 17.17
N GLY A 130 5.20 8.60 16.87
CA GLY A 130 6.32 7.71 17.09
C GLY A 130 7.61 8.20 16.50
N GLU A 131 8.58 7.31 16.41
CA GLU A 131 9.92 7.58 15.86
C GLU A 131 10.34 6.47 14.91
N ALA A 132 10.99 6.84 13.82
CA ALA A 132 11.57 5.93 12.85
C ALA A 132 13.10 6.06 12.80
N TRP A 133 13.78 4.91 12.71
CA TRP A 133 15.16 4.86 12.25
C TRP A 133 15.19 4.41 10.79
N VAL A 134 15.89 5.15 9.97
CA VAL A 134 15.94 4.95 8.53
C VAL A 134 17.39 5.04 8.04
N MET A 135 17.73 4.21 7.07
CA MET A 135 18.99 4.29 6.35
C MET A 135 18.74 4.92 4.98
N PRO A 136 19.21 6.14 4.73
CA PRO A 136 19.14 6.77 3.41
C PRO A 136 19.93 5.99 2.36
N SER A 137 19.59 6.19 1.08
CA SER A 137 20.42 5.67 -0.01
C SER A 137 21.85 6.19 0.08
N ARG A 138 22.83 5.39 -0.34
CA ARG A 138 24.22 5.82 -0.45
C ARG A 138 24.48 6.69 -1.68
N GLU A 139 23.64 6.55 -2.69
CA GLU A 139 23.69 7.29 -3.95
C GLU A 139 22.36 8.02 -4.14
N SER A 140 22.42 9.19 -4.81
CA SER A 140 21.20 9.92 -5.16
C SER A 140 20.38 9.10 -6.15
N VAL A 141 19.11 8.89 -5.84
CA VAL A 141 18.18 8.07 -6.66
C VAL A 141 17.18 9.00 -7.31
N VAL A 142 17.14 9.02 -8.64
CA VAL A 142 16.05 9.65 -9.40
C VAL A 142 15.14 8.57 -9.93
N TYR A 143 13.89 8.57 -9.50
CA TYR A 143 12.89 7.60 -9.94
C TYR A 143 11.68 8.31 -10.57
N GLU A 144 11.45 8.02 -11.84
CA GLU A 144 10.23 8.41 -12.54
C GLU A 144 9.20 7.28 -12.41
N ARG A 145 8.08 7.59 -11.78
CA ARG A 145 6.98 6.63 -11.67
C ARG A 145 6.44 6.36 -13.09
N ARG A 146 6.68 5.16 -13.59
CA ARG A 146 6.00 4.73 -14.83
C ARG A 146 4.50 4.62 -14.51
N ALA A 147 3.69 5.19 -15.39
CA ALA A 147 2.24 4.94 -15.31
C ALA A 147 2.02 3.41 -15.37
N PRO A 148 1.07 2.85 -14.61
CA PRO A 148 0.71 1.46 -14.80
C PRO A 148 0.35 1.27 -16.28
N GLU A 149 0.85 0.19 -16.88
CA GLU A 149 0.48 -0.14 -18.25
C GLU A 149 -1.05 -0.19 -18.33
N PRO A 150 -1.65 0.47 -19.33
CA PRO A 150 -3.10 0.52 -19.43
C PRO A 150 -3.65 -0.91 -19.43
N ALA A 151 -4.73 -1.13 -18.70
CA ALA A 151 -5.42 -2.43 -18.56
C ALA A 151 -5.76 -3.09 -19.93
N ALA A 152 -5.68 -2.34 -21.02
CA ALA A 152 -5.79 -2.83 -22.39
C ALA A 152 -4.79 -3.95 -22.73
N VAL A 153 -3.57 -3.93 -22.20
CA VAL A 153 -2.58 -5.00 -22.43
C VAL A 153 -2.97 -6.26 -21.67
N ALA A 154 -3.45 -6.12 -20.43
CA ALA A 154 -3.94 -7.26 -19.63
C ALA A 154 -5.21 -7.88 -20.25
N LEU A 155 -6.12 -7.06 -20.75
CA LEU A 155 -7.32 -7.50 -21.50
C LEU A 155 -6.96 -8.19 -22.82
N ALA A 156 -5.98 -7.69 -23.56
CA ALA A 156 -5.50 -8.33 -24.79
C ALA A 156 -4.90 -9.72 -24.48
N LEU A 157 -4.08 -9.86 -23.45
CA LEU A 157 -3.53 -11.15 -23.04
C LEU A 157 -4.62 -12.12 -22.57
N GLN A 158 -5.64 -11.66 -21.85
CA GLN A 158 -6.77 -12.49 -21.46
C GLN A 158 -7.57 -12.96 -22.69
N SER A 159 -7.79 -12.12 -23.68
CA SER A 159 -8.51 -12.51 -24.89
C SER A 159 -7.78 -13.60 -25.68
N TRP A 160 -6.45 -13.59 -25.74
CA TRP A 160 -5.65 -14.65 -26.32
C TRP A 160 -5.76 -15.99 -25.57
N VAL A 161 -5.80 -15.95 -24.25
CA VAL A 161 -5.98 -17.14 -23.40
C VAL A 161 -7.36 -17.75 -23.61
N TRP A 162 -8.41 -16.95 -23.72
CA TRP A 162 -9.76 -17.42 -24.02
C TRP A 162 -9.89 -17.97 -25.44
N ALA A 163 -9.27 -17.33 -26.42
CA ALA A 163 -9.24 -17.83 -27.80
C ALA A 163 -8.50 -19.17 -27.93
N ALA A 164 -7.36 -19.32 -27.23
CA ALA A 164 -6.62 -20.58 -27.21
C ALA A 164 -7.41 -21.72 -26.55
N ARG A 165 -8.14 -21.44 -25.44
CA ARG A 165 -9.02 -22.41 -24.79
C ARG A 165 -10.22 -22.80 -25.65
N ALA A 166 -10.81 -21.85 -26.40
CA ALA A 166 -11.89 -22.15 -27.31
C ALA A 166 -11.43 -23.07 -28.45
N MET A 167 -10.24 -22.83 -29.03
CA MET A 167 -9.68 -23.68 -30.09
C MET A 167 -9.41 -25.13 -29.61
N THR A 168 -8.92 -25.31 -28.38
CA THR A 168 -8.71 -26.66 -27.82
C THR A 168 -10.02 -27.41 -27.60
N LEU A 169 -11.09 -26.72 -27.17
CA LEU A 169 -12.43 -27.31 -27.01
C LEU A 169 -13.02 -27.72 -28.36
N TRP A 170 -12.88 -26.92 -29.40
CA TRP A 170 -13.32 -27.27 -30.76
C TRP A 170 -12.56 -28.46 -31.37
N ALA A 171 -11.23 -28.51 -31.16
CA ALA A 171 -10.41 -29.63 -31.60
C ALA A 171 -10.80 -30.96 -30.94
N THR A 172 -11.07 -30.94 -29.63
CA THR A 172 -11.54 -32.15 -28.91
C THR A 172 -12.95 -32.58 -29.29
N PHE A 173 -13.85 -31.63 -29.57
CA PHE A 173 -15.20 -31.93 -30.02
C PHE A 173 -15.20 -32.50 -31.48
N GLY A 174 -14.38 -31.97 -32.38
CA GLY A 174 -14.19 -32.46 -33.71
C GLY A 174 -13.66 -33.89 -33.76
N LEU A 175 -12.67 -34.24 -32.91
CA LEU A 175 -12.13 -35.58 -32.77
C LEU A 175 -13.15 -36.58 -32.23
N ALA A 176 -14.01 -36.15 -31.28
CA ALA A 176 -15.08 -36.99 -30.73
C ALA A 176 -16.13 -37.33 -31.79
N MET A 177 -16.49 -36.38 -32.68
CA MET A 177 -17.45 -36.61 -33.77
C MET A 177 -16.90 -37.51 -34.85
N LEU A 178 -15.61 -37.42 -35.18
CA LEU A 178 -14.97 -38.31 -36.16
C LEU A 178 -14.90 -39.78 -35.66
N ASN A 179 -14.70 -39.99 -34.38
CA ASN A 179 -14.72 -41.34 -33.76
C ASN A 179 -16.14 -41.94 -33.63
N ALA A 180 -17.17 -41.13 -33.59
CA ALA A 180 -18.58 -41.57 -33.53
C ALA A 180 -19.11 -42.03 -34.90
N SER A 181 -18.46 -41.67 -36.01
CA SER A 181 -18.93 -41.95 -37.35
C SER A 181 -18.27 -43.15 -38.04
N THR A 182 -17.41 -43.90 -37.33
CA THR A 182 -16.84 -45.17 -37.84
C THR A 182 -17.82 -46.33 -37.64
N PRO A 183 -18.38 -46.98 -38.71
CA PRO A 183 -19.26 -48.12 -38.53
C PRO A 183 -18.44 -49.33 -37.98
N ARG A 184 -18.91 -49.91 -36.86
CA ARG A 184 -18.41 -51.20 -36.39
C ARG A 184 -18.65 -52.24 -37.48
N ARG A 185 -17.60 -52.72 -38.12
CA ARG A 185 -17.69 -53.94 -38.94
C ARG A 185 -17.88 -55.13 -38.05
N SER A 186 -18.98 -55.85 -38.24
CA SER A 186 -19.26 -57.19 -37.71
C SER A 186 -18.38 -58.21 -38.33
#